data_01d560555b49b7692e9aefb87c5ba279
#
_entry.id   01d560555b49b7692e9aefb87c5ba279
#
_cell.length_a   1.000
_cell.length_b   1.000
_cell.length_c   1.000
_cell.angle_alpha   90.00
_cell.angle_beta   90.00
_cell.angle_gamma   90.00
#
_symmetry.space_group_name_H-M   'P 1'
#
loop_
_entity.id
_entity.type
_entity.pdbx_description
1 polymer ?
#
loop_
_entity_poly.entity_id
_entity_poly.type
_entity_poly.pdbx_seq_one_letter_code
_entity_poly.pdbx_strand_id
1 'polypeptide(L)'
;MAMNRRKAIIYMMIAACLWSIGGLFIKLADWNPMAIAGARSGIGALVMLIYLKKPMIHLKDKPTVLGACAYASLLVLFVSANKLTTSANAILLQFTAPIWVAIFSGWFLKEKVRKSEWITIAAVMLGMILFFIGDLQLKHTLGNIVALFSGVAMASMIIFLKLQKEGSPVDVTLLGNMIVFIVCLPFFFMSVPSKETLFALLILGVFQLGIPYIFYTKAIPFVSPIEAALIPILEPLLNPVWVLFVTGEVPGYYALVGGITVMVAMVSRGVYQARKSG
;
A
#
# COMPACT_ATOMS: atom_id res chain seq x y z
N MET A 1 -13.73 21.21 -8.32
CA MET A 1 -13.93 20.26 -9.44
C MET A 1 -14.24 18.89 -8.84
N ALA A 2 -15.42 18.30 -9.11
CA ALA A 2 -15.84 17.04 -8.50
C ALA A 2 -14.90 15.87 -8.85
N MET A 3 -14.68 14.96 -7.91
CA MET A 3 -13.94 13.71 -8.13
C MET A 3 -14.77 12.81 -9.05
N ASN A 4 -14.15 12.26 -10.08
CA ASN A 4 -14.74 11.22 -10.92
C ASN A 4 -13.79 10.03 -11.03
N ARG A 5 -14.26 8.89 -11.57
CA ARG A 5 -13.46 7.66 -11.69
C ARG A 5 -12.11 7.88 -12.37
N ARG A 6 -12.04 8.66 -13.45
CA ARG A 6 -10.79 8.94 -14.17
C ARG A 6 -9.77 9.66 -13.29
N LYS A 7 -10.20 10.70 -12.55
CA LYS A 7 -9.34 11.40 -11.58
C LYS A 7 -8.92 10.50 -10.44
N ALA A 8 -9.82 9.64 -9.96
CA ALA A 8 -9.51 8.70 -8.89
C ALA A 8 -8.41 7.72 -9.31
N ILE A 9 -8.46 7.19 -10.54
CA ILE A 9 -7.39 6.33 -11.09
C ILE A 9 -6.05 7.10 -11.14
N ILE A 10 -6.05 8.34 -11.63
CA ILE A 10 -4.83 9.18 -11.66
C ILE A 10 -4.28 9.40 -10.24
N TYR A 11 -5.14 9.66 -9.26
CA TYR A 11 -4.71 9.83 -7.86
C TYR A 11 -4.07 8.55 -7.31
N MET A 12 -4.62 7.38 -7.62
CA MET A 12 -4.04 6.09 -7.23
C MET A 12 -2.70 5.82 -7.92
N MET A 13 -2.56 6.19 -9.19
CA MET A 13 -1.29 6.08 -9.91
C MET A 13 -0.22 7.00 -9.30
N ILE A 14 -0.57 8.24 -8.96
CA ILE A 14 0.35 9.16 -8.24
C ILE A 14 0.76 8.55 -6.90
N ALA A 15 -0.19 7.98 -6.15
CA ALA A 15 0.12 7.33 -4.89
C ALA A 15 1.07 6.14 -5.09
N ALA A 16 0.85 5.29 -6.09
CA ALA A 16 1.73 4.16 -6.42
C ALA A 16 3.15 4.62 -6.80
N CYS A 17 3.29 5.68 -7.59
CA CYS A 17 4.58 6.28 -7.90
C CYS A 17 5.32 6.76 -6.64
N LEU A 18 4.62 7.42 -5.72
CA LEU A 18 5.21 7.88 -4.47
C LEU A 18 5.56 6.72 -3.52
N TRP A 19 4.76 5.66 -3.51
CA TRP A 19 5.06 4.46 -2.70
C TRP A 19 6.28 3.70 -3.20
N SER A 20 6.57 3.72 -4.49
CA SER A 20 7.67 2.93 -5.10
C SER A 20 9.06 3.23 -4.54
N ILE A 21 9.25 4.38 -3.87
CA ILE A 21 10.50 4.71 -3.18
C ILE A 21 10.62 4.07 -1.78
N GLY A 22 9.52 3.52 -1.24
CA GLY A 22 9.42 3.12 0.17
C GLY A 22 10.40 2.02 0.58
N GLY A 23 10.54 0.97 -0.23
CA GLY A 23 11.41 -0.17 0.07
C GLY A 23 12.87 0.24 0.28
N LEU A 24 13.39 1.13 -0.57
CA LEU A 24 14.75 1.65 -0.47
C LEU A 24 14.97 2.40 0.84
N PHE A 25 14.13 3.39 1.15
CA PHE A 25 14.31 4.21 2.35
C PHE A 25 14.04 3.45 3.66
N ILE A 26 13.17 2.44 3.68
CA ILE A 26 13.01 1.55 4.84
C ILE A 26 14.29 0.74 5.08
N LYS A 27 14.95 0.26 4.03
CA LYS A 27 16.23 -0.47 4.16
C LYS A 27 17.36 0.42 4.61
N LEU A 28 17.42 1.66 4.12
CA LEU A 28 18.43 2.66 4.52
C LEU A 28 18.27 3.11 5.98
N ALA A 29 17.07 3.10 6.53
CA ALA A 29 16.83 3.48 7.91
C ALA A 29 17.39 2.40 8.86
N ASP A 30 18.51 2.69 9.51
CA ASP A 30 19.12 1.80 10.51
C ASP A 30 18.56 2.11 11.90
N TRP A 31 17.38 1.61 12.17
CA TRP A 31 16.69 1.76 13.45
C TRP A 31 15.75 0.57 13.70
N ASN A 32 15.20 0.49 14.92
CA ASN A 32 14.22 -0.53 15.28
C ASN A 32 12.99 -0.44 14.33
N PRO A 33 12.49 -1.58 13.77
CA PRO A 33 11.36 -1.57 12.83
C PRO A 33 10.12 -0.87 13.37
N MET A 34 9.81 -1.05 14.67
CA MET A 34 8.66 -0.38 15.31
C MET A 34 8.89 1.12 15.42
N ALA A 35 10.13 1.56 15.75
CA ALA A 35 10.48 2.97 15.80
C ALA A 35 10.39 3.61 14.41
N ILE A 36 10.84 2.93 13.36
CA ILE A 36 10.67 3.39 11.96
C ILE A 36 9.18 3.52 11.63
N ALA A 37 8.37 2.50 11.94
CA ALA A 37 6.94 2.53 11.67
C ALA A 37 6.25 3.70 12.40
N GLY A 38 6.58 3.90 13.68
CA GLY A 38 6.02 4.99 14.49
C GLY A 38 6.43 6.37 14.00
N ALA A 39 7.74 6.61 13.81
CA ALA A 39 8.25 7.92 13.43
C ALA A 39 7.72 8.39 12.06
N ARG A 40 7.77 7.53 11.04
CA ARG A 40 7.21 7.88 9.72
C ARG A 40 5.69 8.09 9.78
N SER A 41 4.97 7.34 10.65
CA SER A 41 3.53 7.54 10.84
C SER A 41 3.22 8.86 11.55
N GLY A 42 4.03 9.28 12.53
CA GLY A 42 3.90 10.60 13.15
C GLY A 42 4.07 11.73 12.15
N ILE A 43 5.07 11.65 11.27
CA ILE A 43 5.28 12.63 10.19
C ILE A 43 4.11 12.57 9.19
N GLY A 44 3.66 11.38 8.79
CA GLY A 44 2.51 11.20 7.91
C GLY A 44 1.23 11.78 8.50
N ALA A 45 0.98 11.56 9.79
CA ALA A 45 -0.13 12.16 10.52
C ALA A 45 -0.06 13.70 10.50
N LEU A 46 1.12 14.29 10.71
CA LEU A 46 1.30 15.73 10.64
C LEU A 46 0.96 16.29 9.26
N VAL A 47 1.42 15.64 8.19
CA VAL A 47 1.08 16.03 6.81
C VAL A 47 -0.43 15.97 6.57
N MET A 48 -1.10 14.92 7.06
CA MET A 48 -2.56 14.77 6.93
C MET A 48 -3.31 15.81 7.77
N LEU A 49 -2.82 16.16 8.97
CA LEU A 49 -3.39 17.21 9.80
C LEU A 49 -3.31 18.58 9.12
N ILE A 50 -2.16 18.91 8.53
CA ILE A 50 -1.97 20.15 7.75
C ILE A 50 -2.95 20.20 6.58
N TYR A 51 -3.12 19.06 5.88
CA TYR A 51 -4.04 18.96 4.76
C TYR A 51 -5.52 19.13 5.18
N LEU A 52 -5.95 18.45 6.24
CA LEU A 52 -7.34 18.44 6.70
C LEU A 52 -7.73 19.73 7.43
N LYS A 53 -6.78 20.46 8.03
CA LYS A 53 -6.97 21.66 8.87
C LYS A 53 -7.85 21.42 10.08
N LYS A 54 -9.02 20.80 9.89
CA LYS A 54 -10.00 20.42 10.92
C LYS A 54 -10.45 18.98 10.70
N PRO A 55 -9.70 17.98 11.20
CA PRO A 55 -10.09 16.58 11.08
C PRO A 55 -11.37 16.32 11.88
N MET A 56 -12.28 15.54 11.32
CA MET A 56 -13.51 15.09 11.98
C MET A 56 -13.49 13.57 12.07
N ILE A 57 -12.86 13.06 13.15
CA ILE A 57 -12.73 11.61 13.36
C ILE A 57 -14.01 11.10 14.03
N HIS A 58 -14.80 10.32 13.29
CA HIS A 58 -16.04 9.71 13.77
C HIS A 58 -15.77 8.37 14.46
N LEU A 59 -15.37 8.40 15.76
CA LEU A 59 -15.06 7.18 16.53
C LEU A 59 -16.26 6.26 16.77
N LYS A 60 -17.50 6.75 16.60
CA LYS A 60 -18.71 5.92 16.69
C LYS A 60 -18.99 5.13 15.41
N ASP A 61 -18.44 5.54 14.27
CA ASP A 61 -18.53 4.80 13.02
C ASP A 61 -17.56 3.61 13.04
N LYS A 62 -18.11 2.41 13.22
CA LYS A 62 -17.31 1.16 13.31
C LYS A 62 -16.36 0.96 12.13
N PRO A 63 -16.79 1.16 10.85
CA PRO A 63 -15.87 1.09 9.72
C PRO A 63 -14.68 2.04 9.81
N THR A 64 -14.87 3.26 10.33
CA THR A 64 -13.78 4.22 10.55
C THR A 64 -12.72 3.66 11.51
N VAL A 65 -13.13 3.12 12.64
CA VAL A 65 -12.20 2.57 13.65
C VAL A 65 -11.54 1.30 13.14
N LEU A 66 -12.30 0.37 12.57
CA LEU A 66 -11.76 -0.88 12.01
C LEU A 66 -10.82 -0.62 10.83
N GLY A 67 -11.15 0.35 9.99
CA GLY A 67 -10.29 0.80 8.90
C GLY A 67 -8.98 1.39 9.39
N ALA A 68 -9.03 2.22 10.44
CA ALA A 68 -7.83 2.79 11.07
C ALA A 68 -6.95 1.71 11.71
N CYS A 69 -7.55 0.73 12.41
CA CYS A 69 -6.82 -0.41 12.96
C CYS A 69 -6.20 -1.28 11.88
N ALA A 70 -6.93 -1.56 10.78
CA ALA A 70 -6.42 -2.32 9.65
C ALA A 70 -5.25 -1.58 8.97
N TYR A 71 -5.37 -0.27 8.79
CA TYR A 71 -4.29 0.55 8.25
C TYR A 71 -3.08 0.60 9.19
N ALA A 72 -3.28 0.76 10.50
CA ALA A 72 -2.21 0.71 11.48
C ALA A 72 -1.47 -0.64 11.45
N SER A 73 -2.22 -1.74 11.39
CA SER A 73 -1.66 -3.09 11.24
C SER A 73 -0.85 -3.24 9.94
N LEU A 74 -1.37 -2.74 8.82
CA LEU A 74 -0.65 -2.72 7.54
C LEU A 74 0.71 -2.03 7.68
N LEU A 75 0.76 -0.84 8.29
CA LEU A 75 1.99 -0.06 8.41
C LEU A 75 3.06 -0.76 9.24
N VAL A 76 2.67 -1.33 10.38
CA VAL A 76 3.58 -2.05 11.28
C VAL A 76 4.05 -3.35 10.63
N LEU A 77 3.13 -4.15 10.09
CA LEU A 77 3.46 -5.43 9.47
C LEU A 77 4.36 -5.26 8.25
N PHE A 78 4.12 -4.24 7.41
CA PHE A 78 4.93 -3.98 6.22
C PHE A 78 6.38 -3.60 6.57
N VAL A 79 6.59 -2.69 7.52
CA VAL A 79 7.95 -2.33 7.96
C VAL A 79 8.64 -3.52 8.58
N SER A 80 7.96 -4.26 9.46
CA SER A 80 8.49 -5.45 10.10
C SER A 80 8.87 -6.52 9.06
N ALA A 81 8.01 -6.77 8.07
CA ALA A 81 8.30 -7.69 6.98
C ALA A 81 9.56 -7.27 6.22
N ASN A 82 9.68 -6.00 5.82
CA ASN A 82 10.86 -5.49 5.11
C ASN A 82 12.17 -5.65 5.90
N LYS A 83 12.10 -5.68 7.23
CA LYS A 83 13.29 -5.94 8.08
C LYS A 83 13.55 -7.42 8.32
N LEU A 84 12.50 -8.27 8.28
CA LEU A 84 12.59 -9.71 8.56
C LEU A 84 12.79 -10.56 7.31
N THR A 85 12.48 -10.06 6.12
CA THR A 85 12.69 -10.76 4.84
C THR A 85 13.25 -9.83 3.77
N THR A 86 13.35 -10.28 2.52
CA THR A 86 13.73 -9.42 1.40
C THR A 86 12.59 -8.45 1.07
N SER A 87 12.92 -7.27 0.53
CA SER A 87 11.89 -6.33 0.04
C SER A 87 11.03 -6.95 -1.05
N ALA A 88 11.61 -7.81 -1.90
CA ALA A 88 10.90 -8.56 -2.93
C ALA A 88 9.81 -9.46 -2.31
N ASN A 89 10.16 -10.27 -1.31
CA ASN A 89 9.19 -11.11 -0.60
C ASN A 89 8.13 -10.27 0.11
N ALA A 90 8.54 -9.22 0.82
CA ALA A 90 7.62 -8.35 1.55
C ALA A 90 6.58 -7.73 0.61
N ILE A 91 7.01 -7.21 -0.54
CA ILE A 91 6.14 -6.59 -1.53
C ILE A 91 5.25 -7.64 -2.21
N LEU A 92 5.82 -8.75 -2.72
CA LEU A 92 5.05 -9.79 -3.41
C LEU A 92 3.92 -10.33 -2.52
N LEU A 93 4.24 -10.65 -1.26
CA LEU A 93 3.27 -11.25 -0.33
C LEU A 93 2.23 -10.24 0.15
N GLN A 94 2.58 -8.96 0.32
CA GLN A 94 1.60 -7.91 0.56
C GLN A 94 0.65 -7.76 -0.63
N PHE A 95 1.14 -7.86 -1.87
CA PHE A 95 0.29 -7.80 -3.07
C PHE A 95 -0.56 -9.05 -3.34
N THR A 96 -0.66 -9.98 -2.39
CA THR A 96 -1.79 -10.92 -2.31
C THR A 96 -3.10 -10.21 -1.92
N ALA A 97 -3.06 -8.95 -1.51
CA ALA A 97 -4.22 -8.14 -1.13
C ALA A 97 -5.40 -8.21 -2.10
N PRO A 98 -5.27 -8.20 -3.45
CA PRO A 98 -6.40 -8.35 -4.37
C PRO A 98 -7.20 -9.64 -4.16
N ILE A 99 -6.56 -10.75 -3.77
CA ILE A 99 -7.24 -12.01 -3.44
C ILE A 99 -8.12 -11.82 -2.22
N TRP A 100 -7.57 -11.23 -1.16
CA TRP A 100 -8.29 -10.96 0.08
C TRP A 100 -9.41 -9.96 -0.11
N VAL A 101 -9.18 -8.90 -0.93
CA VAL A 101 -10.23 -7.94 -1.30
C VAL A 101 -11.37 -8.65 -2.03
N ALA A 102 -11.09 -9.57 -2.95
CA ALA A 102 -12.13 -10.33 -3.65
C ALA A 102 -12.98 -11.16 -2.68
N ILE A 103 -12.34 -11.85 -1.72
CA ILE A 103 -13.03 -12.64 -0.69
C ILE A 103 -13.86 -11.73 0.23
N PHE A 104 -13.26 -10.68 0.77
CA PHE A 104 -13.89 -9.76 1.72
C PHE A 104 -15.00 -8.93 1.08
N SER A 105 -14.90 -8.59 -0.21
CA SER A 105 -16.00 -7.94 -0.95
C SER A 105 -17.27 -8.80 -0.94
N GLY A 106 -17.13 -10.12 -1.11
CA GLY A 106 -18.27 -11.03 -1.01
C GLY A 106 -18.87 -11.07 0.39
N TRP A 107 -18.04 -11.06 1.44
CA TRP A 107 -18.49 -11.18 2.83
C TRP A 107 -19.07 -9.89 3.40
N PHE A 108 -18.37 -8.78 3.23
CA PHE A 108 -18.69 -7.51 3.89
C PHE A 108 -19.50 -6.54 3.02
N LEU A 109 -19.19 -6.48 1.71
CA LEU A 109 -19.88 -5.58 0.78
C LEU A 109 -21.05 -6.27 0.07
N LYS A 110 -21.14 -7.61 0.17
CA LYS A 110 -22.11 -8.45 -0.55
C LYS A 110 -22.04 -8.29 -2.07
N GLU A 111 -20.88 -7.87 -2.59
CA GLU A 111 -20.59 -7.72 -4.00
C GLU A 111 -20.04 -9.01 -4.58
N LYS A 112 -20.65 -9.52 -5.65
CA LYS A 112 -20.14 -10.70 -6.37
C LYS A 112 -18.96 -10.30 -7.26
N VAL A 113 -17.79 -10.85 -6.97
CA VAL A 113 -16.60 -10.71 -7.82
C VAL A 113 -16.84 -11.46 -9.13
N ARG A 114 -16.66 -10.78 -10.27
CA ARG A 114 -16.88 -11.34 -11.60
C ARG A 114 -15.76 -12.30 -12.00
N LYS A 115 -16.07 -13.27 -12.86
CA LYS A 115 -15.03 -14.19 -13.40
C LYS A 115 -13.86 -13.45 -14.05
N SER A 116 -14.13 -12.36 -14.78
CA SER A 116 -13.09 -11.52 -15.39
C SER A 116 -12.16 -10.88 -14.34
N GLU A 117 -12.64 -10.60 -13.13
CA GLU A 117 -11.84 -10.05 -12.04
C GLU A 117 -10.90 -11.11 -11.46
N TRP A 118 -11.39 -12.33 -11.26
CA TRP A 118 -10.55 -13.46 -10.85
C TRP A 118 -9.46 -13.78 -11.88
N ILE A 119 -9.79 -13.74 -13.18
CA ILE A 119 -8.80 -13.92 -14.26
C ILE A 119 -7.72 -12.82 -14.18
N THR A 120 -8.14 -11.55 -13.98
CA THR A 120 -7.18 -10.44 -13.83
C THR A 120 -6.30 -10.63 -12.60
N ILE A 121 -6.88 -10.99 -11.45
CA ILE A 121 -6.11 -11.26 -10.22
C ILE A 121 -5.09 -12.38 -10.45
N ALA A 122 -5.52 -13.49 -11.05
CA ALA A 122 -4.63 -14.62 -11.36
C ALA A 122 -3.48 -14.21 -12.30
N ALA A 123 -3.79 -13.48 -13.39
CA ALA A 123 -2.78 -13.00 -14.33
C ALA A 123 -1.78 -12.04 -13.68
N VAL A 124 -2.27 -11.12 -12.85
CA VAL A 124 -1.43 -10.20 -12.09
C VAL A 124 -0.55 -10.95 -11.09
N MET A 125 -1.08 -11.91 -10.34
CA MET A 125 -0.30 -12.71 -9.39
C MET A 125 0.78 -13.54 -10.09
N LEU A 126 0.46 -14.16 -11.22
CA LEU A 126 1.46 -14.87 -12.04
C LEU A 126 2.55 -13.92 -12.55
N GLY A 127 2.17 -12.75 -13.04
CA GLY A 127 3.13 -11.73 -13.47
C GLY A 127 4.03 -11.24 -12.33
N MET A 128 3.50 -11.05 -11.14
CA MET A 128 4.26 -10.66 -9.94
C MET A 128 5.21 -11.77 -9.48
N ILE A 129 4.79 -13.03 -9.52
CA ILE A 129 5.67 -14.18 -9.21
C ILE A 129 6.84 -14.22 -10.20
N LEU A 130 6.56 -14.09 -11.49
CA LEU A 130 7.61 -14.02 -12.51
C LEU A 130 8.54 -12.84 -12.30
N PHE A 131 7.98 -11.66 -11.99
CA PHE A 131 8.75 -10.44 -11.75
C PHE A 131 9.78 -10.59 -10.64
N PHE A 132 9.43 -11.27 -9.56
CA PHE A 132 10.29 -11.44 -8.39
C PHE A 132 11.01 -12.80 -8.32
N ILE A 133 10.86 -13.69 -9.32
CA ILE A 133 11.31 -15.09 -9.21
C ILE A 133 12.81 -15.23 -8.89
N GLY A 134 13.64 -14.26 -9.33
CA GLY A 134 15.07 -14.23 -9.05
C GLY A 134 15.43 -13.75 -7.64
N ASP A 135 14.53 -13.02 -7.00
CA ASP A 135 14.75 -12.34 -5.70
C ASP A 135 14.05 -13.03 -4.54
N LEU A 136 13.20 -14.05 -4.83
CA LEU A 136 12.45 -14.76 -3.83
C LEU A 136 13.33 -15.63 -2.94
N GLN A 137 13.19 -15.50 -1.64
CA GLN A 137 13.90 -16.30 -0.65
C GLN A 137 12.92 -16.95 0.33
N LEU A 138 12.93 -18.29 0.36
CA LEU A 138 12.08 -19.09 1.26
C LEU A 138 12.60 -19.15 2.71
N LYS A 139 13.87 -18.79 2.93
CA LYS A 139 14.56 -18.92 4.24
C LYS A 139 13.97 -18.05 5.36
N HIS A 140 13.29 -16.97 5.02
CA HIS A 140 12.80 -15.99 5.99
C HIS A 140 11.31 -16.21 6.32
N THR A 141 10.97 -17.40 6.83
CA THR A 141 9.57 -17.82 7.06
C THR A 141 8.74 -16.81 7.87
N LEU A 142 9.29 -16.34 9.00
CA LEU A 142 8.57 -15.36 9.84
C LEU A 142 8.28 -14.05 9.09
N GLY A 143 9.28 -13.51 8.39
CA GLY A 143 9.12 -12.28 7.60
C GLY A 143 8.08 -12.46 6.48
N ASN A 144 8.09 -13.63 5.83
CA ASN A 144 7.12 -13.97 4.78
C ASN A 144 5.68 -14.08 5.34
N ILE A 145 5.50 -14.69 6.50
CA ILE A 145 4.20 -14.73 7.19
C ILE A 145 3.70 -13.32 7.54
N VAL A 146 4.58 -12.49 8.11
CA VAL A 146 4.26 -11.10 8.46
C VAL A 146 3.87 -10.31 7.21
N ALA A 147 4.58 -10.51 6.09
CA ALA A 147 4.26 -9.88 4.81
C ALA A 147 2.88 -10.31 4.28
N LEU A 148 2.53 -11.59 4.37
CA LEU A 148 1.21 -12.09 3.98
C LEU A 148 0.09 -11.43 4.79
N PHE A 149 0.26 -11.33 6.13
CA PHE A 149 -0.69 -10.64 6.98
C PHE A 149 -0.78 -9.13 6.67
N SER A 150 0.29 -8.49 6.18
CA SER A 150 0.20 -7.11 5.69
C SER A 150 -0.74 -6.98 4.48
N GLY A 151 -0.77 -7.99 3.60
CA GLY A 151 -1.72 -8.07 2.49
C GLY A 151 -3.18 -8.21 2.97
N VAL A 152 -3.42 -9.03 3.99
CA VAL A 152 -4.75 -9.15 4.64
C VAL A 152 -5.17 -7.81 5.27
N ALA A 153 -4.25 -7.14 5.95
CA ALA A 153 -4.50 -5.83 6.57
C ALA A 153 -4.82 -4.75 5.52
N MET A 154 -4.09 -4.75 4.39
CA MET A 154 -4.36 -3.86 3.26
C MET A 154 -5.75 -4.09 2.68
N ALA A 155 -6.14 -5.34 2.47
CA ALA A 155 -7.47 -5.68 2.00
C ALA A 155 -8.56 -5.22 2.97
N SER A 156 -8.37 -5.47 4.27
CA SER A 156 -9.29 -5.04 5.33
C SER A 156 -9.45 -3.52 5.34
N MET A 157 -8.36 -2.77 5.24
CA MET A 157 -8.39 -1.31 5.12
C MET A 157 -9.25 -0.86 3.93
N ILE A 158 -9.03 -1.43 2.74
CA ILE A 158 -9.79 -1.08 1.53
C ILE A 158 -11.29 -1.32 1.74
N ILE A 159 -11.66 -2.46 2.31
CA ILE A 159 -13.06 -2.81 2.57
C ILE A 159 -13.70 -1.86 3.58
N PHE A 160 -13.03 -1.57 4.70
CA PHE A 160 -13.58 -0.67 5.71
C PHE A 160 -13.67 0.77 5.21
N LEU A 161 -12.71 1.24 4.39
CA LEU A 161 -12.83 2.54 3.71
C LEU A 161 -14.01 2.60 2.74
N LYS A 162 -14.40 1.48 2.13
CA LYS A 162 -15.61 1.37 1.31
C LYS A 162 -16.90 1.36 2.13
N LEU A 163 -16.85 0.80 3.33
CA LEU A 163 -17.99 0.73 4.26
C LEU A 163 -18.19 2.01 5.06
N GLN A 164 -17.20 2.90 5.10
CA GLN A 164 -17.28 4.17 5.84
C GLN A 164 -18.45 5.02 5.34
N LYS A 165 -19.27 5.48 6.28
CA LYS A 165 -20.46 6.30 5.99
C LYS A 165 -20.28 7.75 6.37
N GLU A 166 -19.48 8.03 7.38
CA GLU A 166 -19.29 9.36 7.96
C GLU A 166 -17.82 9.79 7.90
N GLY A 167 -17.60 11.08 7.74
CA GLY A 167 -16.26 11.65 7.70
C GLY A 167 -15.52 11.49 6.37
N SER A 168 -14.26 11.84 6.40
CA SER A 168 -13.36 11.71 5.24
C SER A 168 -12.58 10.39 5.30
N PRO A 169 -12.37 9.70 4.18
CA PRO A 169 -11.44 8.56 4.14
C PRO A 169 -10.02 8.91 4.62
N VAL A 170 -9.61 10.19 4.54
CA VAL A 170 -8.33 10.67 5.07
C VAL A 170 -8.31 10.65 6.60
N ASP A 171 -9.45 10.88 7.26
CA ASP A 171 -9.54 10.82 8.74
C ASP A 171 -9.24 9.41 9.26
N VAL A 172 -9.61 8.37 8.51
CA VAL A 172 -9.31 6.96 8.85
C VAL A 172 -7.80 6.71 8.85
N THR A 173 -7.11 7.17 7.81
CA THR A 173 -5.65 7.00 7.73
C THR A 173 -4.89 7.93 8.66
N LEU A 174 -5.42 9.11 8.97
CA LEU A 174 -4.90 9.96 10.03
C LEU A 174 -4.98 9.24 11.38
N LEU A 175 -6.15 8.72 11.75
CA LEU A 175 -6.34 7.97 13.00
C LEU A 175 -5.40 6.76 13.06
N GLY A 176 -5.26 6.00 11.99
CA GLY A 176 -4.35 4.85 11.94
C GLY A 176 -2.88 5.25 12.09
N ASN A 177 -2.44 6.34 11.46
CA ASN A 177 -1.10 6.87 11.66
C ASN A 177 -0.87 7.32 13.12
N MET A 178 -1.87 7.95 13.76
CA MET A 178 -1.80 8.32 15.18
C MET A 178 -1.70 7.08 16.09
N ILE A 179 -2.48 6.04 15.80
CA ILE A 179 -2.41 4.76 16.53
C ILE A 179 -1.00 4.18 16.44
N VAL A 180 -0.42 4.08 15.23
CA VAL A 180 0.93 3.54 15.05
C VAL A 180 1.97 4.40 15.78
N PHE A 181 1.88 5.74 15.66
CA PHE A 181 2.80 6.64 16.36
C PHE A 181 2.78 6.40 17.87
N ILE A 182 1.58 6.36 18.48
CA ILE A 182 1.42 6.18 19.93
C ILE A 182 1.90 4.79 20.38
N VAL A 183 1.47 3.73 19.69
CA VAL A 183 1.84 2.34 20.03
C VAL A 183 3.35 2.10 19.89
N CYS A 184 3.98 2.74 18.91
CA CYS A 184 5.41 2.58 18.66
C CYS A 184 6.30 3.54 19.45
N LEU A 185 5.73 4.50 20.20
CA LEU A 185 6.49 5.49 20.96
C LEU A 185 7.55 4.89 21.92
N PRO A 186 7.28 3.80 22.66
CA PRO A 186 8.29 3.19 23.56
C PRO A 186 9.56 2.75 22.84
N PHE A 187 9.48 2.37 21.57
CA PHE A 187 10.61 1.89 20.80
C PHE A 187 11.57 3.01 20.36
N PHE A 188 11.18 4.28 20.44
CA PHE A 188 12.03 5.43 20.11
C PHE A 188 13.18 5.61 21.08
N PHE A 189 13.01 5.14 22.30
CA PHE A 189 14.00 5.26 23.38
C PHE A 189 14.98 4.10 23.44
N MET A 190 14.84 3.09 22.56
CA MET A 190 15.75 1.92 22.56
C MET A 190 17.10 2.21 21.92
N SER A 191 17.17 3.15 20.98
CA SER A 191 18.41 3.56 20.32
C SER A 191 18.21 4.95 19.68
N VAL A 192 19.32 5.64 19.41
CA VAL A 192 19.31 6.95 18.75
C VAL A 192 19.46 6.74 17.25
N PRO A 193 18.56 7.30 16.43
CA PRO A 193 18.66 7.20 14.97
C PRO A 193 19.82 8.02 14.43
N SER A 194 20.48 7.55 13.38
CA SER A 194 21.50 8.31 12.65
C SER A 194 20.87 9.47 11.86
N LYS A 195 21.69 10.41 11.38
CA LYS A 195 21.22 11.53 10.53
C LYS A 195 20.61 11.02 9.24
N GLU A 196 21.17 9.99 8.65
CA GLU A 196 20.69 9.30 7.44
C GLU A 196 19.32 8.67 7.71
N THR A 197 19.14 8.04 8.87
CA THR A 197 17.84 7.51 9.29
C THR A 197 16.79 8.62 9.44
N LEU A 198 17.15 9.76 10.06
CA LEU A 198 16.22 10.90 10.18
C LEU A 198 15.79 11.44 8.82
N PHE A 199 16.74 11.57 7.87
CA PHE A 199 16.43 11.97 6.51
C PHE A 199 15.50 10.96 5.81
N ALA A 200 15.80 9.66 5.93
CA ALA A 200 14.95 8.59 5.39
C ALA A 200 13.52 8.64 5.97
N LEU A 201 13.39 8.88 7.28
CA LEU A 201 12.10 9.01 7.96
C LEU A 201 11.29 10.21 7.46
N LEU A 202 11.92 11.34 7.15
CA LEU A 202 11.24 12.50 6.55
C LEU A 202 10.68 12.14 5.17
N ILE A 203 11.48 11.51 4.32
CA ILE A 203 11.04 11.07 2.99
C ILE A 203 9.90 10.06 3.13
N LEU A 204 10.05 9.04 3.98
CA LEU A 204 9.03 8.03 4.22
C LEU A 204 7.73 8.63 4.79
N GLY A 205 7.83 9.53 5.75
CA GLY A 205 6.65 10.13 6.38
C GLY A 205 5.90 11.06 5.45
N VAL A 206 6.59 11.91 4.68
CA VAL A 206 5.98 12.88 3.79
C VAL A 206 5.55 12.24 2.46
N PHE A 207 6.51 11.64 1.75
CA PHE A 207 6.32 11.21 0.36
C PHE A 207 5.85 9.77 0.21
N GLN A 208 5.99 8.93 1.25
CA GLN A 208 5.53 7.54 1.21
C GLN A 208 4.27 7.31 2.06
N LEU A 209 3.99 8.12 3.09
CA LEU A 209 2.77 8.00 3.89
C LEU A 209 1.83 9.20 3.74
N GLY A 210 2.29 10.41 4.05
CA GLY A 210 1.41 11.58 4.14
C GLY A 210 0.70 11.87 2.83
N ILE A 211 1.44 12.28 1.82
CA ILE A 211 0.89 12.71 0.52
C ILE A 211 0.19 11.56 -0.23
N PRO A 212 0.79 10.37 -0.42
CA PRO A 212 0.15 9.34 -1.25
C PRO A 212 -1.12 8.79 -0.62
N TYR A 213 -1.19 8.63 0.70
CA TYR A 213 -2.43 8.16 1.32
C TYR A 213 -3.56 9.20 1.26
N ILE A 214 -3.28 10.50 1.23
CA ILE A 214 -4.30 11.51 0.93
C ILE A 214 -4.89 11.29 -0.47
N PHE A 215 -4.05 11.09 -1.49
CA PHE A 215 -4.53 10.80 -2.84
C PHE A 215 -5.30 9.48 -2.92
N TYR A 216 -4.72 8.42 -2.36
CA TYR A 216 -5.27 7.07 -2.44
C TYR A 216 -6.63 6.96 -1.75
N THR A 217 -6.74 7.42 -0.50
CA THR A 217 -7.99 7.31 0.27
C THR A 217 -9.11 8.16 -0.31
N LYS A 218 -8.80 9.35 -0.84
CA LYS A 218 -9.77 10.16 -1.58
C LYS A 218 -10.27 9.49 -2.86
N ALA A 219 -9.47 8.65 -3.48
CA ALA A 219 -9.83 7.95 -4.70
C ALA A 219 -10.68 6.69 -4.44
N ILE A 220 -10.51 6.01 -3.31
CA ILE A 220 -11.19 4.75 -2.97
C ILE A 220 -12.70 4.77 -3.18
N PRO A 221 -13.48 5.80 -2.77
CA PRO A 221 -14.92 5.80 -2.96
C PRO A 221 -15.36 5.73 -4.44
N PHE A 222 -14.50 6.13 -5.38
CA PHE A 222 -14.82 6.30 -6.81
C PHE A 222 -14.34 5.16 -7.71
N VAL A 223 -13.73 4.11 -7.15
CA VAL A 223 -13.24 2.93 -7.86
C VAL A 223 -13.79 1.66 -7.21
N SER A 224 -13.76 0.52 -7.91
CA SER A 224 -14.12 -0.76 -7.28
C SER A 224 -13.10 -1.17 -6.23
N PRO A 225 -13.46 -2.01 -5.23
CA PRO A 225 -12.51 -2.52 -4.24
C PRO A 225 -11.30 -3.21 -4.88
N ILE A 226 -11.55 -3.98 -5.95
CA ILE A 226 -10.50 -4.68 -6.69
C ILE A 226 -9.58 -3.70 -7.45
N GLU A 227 -10.11 -2.62 -8.01
CA GLU A 227 -9.28 -1.57 -8.61
C GLU A 227 -8.39 -0.89 -7.56
N ALA A 228 -8.93 -0.61 -6.38
CA ALA A 228 -8.17 -0.05 -5.28
C ALA A 228 -7.00 -0.95 -4.83
N ALA A 229 -7.12 -2.27 -4.98
CA ALA A 229 -6.05 -3.21 -4.68
C ALA A 229 -5.08 -3.46 -5.86
N LEU A 230 -5.56 -3.38 -7.12
CA LEU A 230 -4.74 -3.67 -8.30
C LEU A 230 -3.90 -2.48 -8.76
N ILE A 231 -4.45 -1.25 -8.75
CA ILE A 231 -3.71 -0.07 -9.25
C ILE A 231 -2.39 0.16 -8.50
N PRO A 232 -2.31 -0.02 -7.16
CA PRO A 232 -1.04 0.09 -6.42
C PRO A 232 0.06 -0.88 -6.85
N ILE A 233 -0.25 -1.95 -7.60
CA ILE A 233 0.76 -2.87 -8.15
C ILE A 233 1.73 -2.18 -9.12
N LEU A 234 1.43 -0.98 -9.58
CA LEU A 234 2.39 -0.12 -10.26
C LEU A 234 3.61 0.23 -9.39
N GLU A 235 3.45 0.25 -8.06
CA GLU A 235 4.54 0.53 -7.11
C GLU A 235 5.76 -0.37 -7.33
N PRO A 236 5.66 -1.72 -7.22
CA PRO A 236 6.80 -2.60 -7.42
C PRO A 236 7.34 -2.60 -8.85
N LEU A 237 6.49 -2.35 -9.85
CA LEU A 237 6.92 -2.29 -11.25
C LEU A 237 7.80 -1.07 -11.55
N LEU A 238 7.66 0.01 -10.77
CA LEU A 238 8.48 1.21 -10.91
C LEU A 238 9.85 1.07 -10.23
N ASN A 239 10.02 0.12 -9.31
CA ASN A 239 11.26 -0.05 -8.56
C ASN A 239 12.48 -0.30 -9.46
N PRO A 240 12.46 -1.25 -10.41
CA PRO A 240 13.57 -1.44 -11.35
C PRO A 240 13.83 -0.23 -12.26
N VAL A 241 12.80 0.58 -12.53
CA VAL A 241 12.95 1.81 -13.31
C VAL A 241 13.83 2.81 -12.55
N TRP A 242 13.61 2.96 -11.24
CA TRP A 242 14.46 3.82 -10.41
C TRP A 242 15.87 3.29 -10.28
N VAL A 243 16.05 1.98 -10.13
CA VAL A 243 17.35 1.32 -10.10
C VAL A 243 18.10 1.58 -11.42
N LEU A 244 17.46 1.38 -12.57
CA LEU A 244 18.04 1.68 -13.87
C LEU A 244 18.55 3.14 -13.99
N PHE A 245 17.75 4.11 -13.54
CA PHE A 245 18.13 5.51 -13.61
C PHE A 245 19.26 5.90 -12.65
N VAL A 246 19.36 5.25 -11.49
CA VAL A 246 20.34 5.59 -10.46
C VAL A 246 21.66 4.82 -10.64
N THR A 247 21.58 3.52 -10.98
CA THR A 247 22.75 2.64 -11.05
C THR A 247 23.12 2.21 -12.47
N GLY A 248 22.24 2.41 -13.46
CA GLY A 248 22.41 1.90 -14.82
C GLY A 248 22.13 0.41 -14.98
N GLU A 249 21.72 -0.29 -13.92
CA GLU A 249 21.42 -1.72 -13.95
C GLU A 249 20.11 -1.99 -14.69
N VAL A 250 20.17 -2.86 -15.71
CA VAL A 250 18.99 -3.25 -16.49
C VAL A 250 18.23 -4.36 -15.76
N PRO A 251 16.88 -4.24 -15.66
CA PRO A 251 16.05 -5.31 -15.09
C PRO A 251 16.29 -6.66 -15.77
N GLY A 252 16.35 -7.73 -14.98
CA GLY A 252 16.51 -9.07 -15.49
C GLY A 252 15.34 -9.51 -16.37
N TYR A 253 15.58 -10.53 -17.21
CA TYR A 253 14.58 -11.05 -18.16
C TYR A 253 13.22 -11.37 -17.50
N TYR A 254 13.23 -12.05 -16.36
CA TYR A 254 12.00 -12.41 -15.64
C TYR A 254 11.25 -11.19 -15.10
N ALA A 255 11.96 -10.17 -14.64
CA ALA A 255 11.36 -8.92 -14.20
C ALA A 255 10.67 -8.20 -15.37
N LEU A 256 11.28 -8.19 -16.57
CA LEU A 256 10.66 -7.61 -17.76
C LEU A 256 9.41 -8.37 -18.19
N VAL A 257 9.49 -9.71 -18.30
CA VAL A 257 8.34 -10.56 -18.69
C VAL A 257 7.21 -10.45 -17.67
N GLY A 258 7.53 -10.53 -16.37
CA GLY A 258 6.56 -10.39 -15.30
C GLY A 258 5.89 -9.01 -15.29
N GLY A 259 6.68 -7.96 -15.41
CA GLY A 259 6.19 -6.57 -15.49
C GLY A 259 5.26 -6.33 -16.68
N ILE A 260 5.65 -6.81 -17.87
CA ILE A 260 4.79 -6.73 -19.07
C ILE A 260 3.49 -7.51 -18.84
N THR A 261 3.54 -8.71 -18.26
CA THR A 261 2.34 -9.52 -17.95
C THR A 261 1.37 -8.76 -17.04
N VAL A 262 1.87 -8.16 -15.97
CA VAL A 262 1.06 -7.33 -15.06
C VAL A 262 0.44 -6.14 -15.79
N MET A 263 1.24 -5.40 -16.55
CA MET A 263 0.78 -4.22 -17.29
C MET A 263 -0.32 -4.59 -18.31
N VAL A 264 -0.13 -5.66 -19.08
CA VAL A 264 -1.12 -6.15 -20.05
C VAL A 264 -2.42 -6.55 -19.34
N ALA A 265 -2.34 -7.26 -18.21
CA ALA A 265 -3.53 -7.65 -17.44
C ALA A 265 -4.31 -6.42 -16.93
N MET A 266 -3.61 -5.41 -16.42
CA MET A 266 -4.21 -4.19 -15.89
C MET A 266 -4.82 -3.32 -17.00
N VAL A 267 -4.12 -3.12 -18.11
CA VAL A 267 -4.60 -2.34 -19.26
C VAL A 267 -5.82 -3.02 -19.89
N SER A 268 -5.76 -4.34 -20.12
CA SER A 268 -6.86 -5.12 -20.66
C SER A 268 -8.12 -5.00 -19.79
N ARG A 269 -7.97 -5.06 -18.47
CA ARG A 269 -9.06 -4.81 -17.53
C ARG A 269 -9.61 -3.39 -17.66
N GLY A 270 -8.75 -2.38 -17.71
CA GLY A 270 -9.13 -0.97 -17.87
C GLY A 270 -9.96 -0.73 -19.14
N VAL A 271 -9.50 -1.27 -20.27
CA VAL A 271 -10.21 -1.20 -21.55
C VAL A 271 -11.56 -1.94 -21.50
N TYR A 272 -11.58 -3.15 -20.93
CA TYR A 272 -12.84 -3.91 -20.78
C TYR A 272 -13.88 -3.15 -19.95
N GLN A 273 -13.46 -2.53 -18.86
CA GLN A 273 -14.37 -1.73 -18.02
C GLN A 273 -14.84 -0.44 -18.72
N ALA A 274 -13.95 0.25 -19.44
CA ALA A 274 -14.33 1.44 -20.21
C ALA A 274 -15.39 1.15 -21.27
N ARG A 275 -15.28 0.03 -21.99
CA ARG A 275 -16.27 -0.42 -23.00
C ARG A 275 -17.62 -0.81 -22.39
N LYS A 276 -17.67 -1.14 -21.10
CA LYS A 276 -18.90 -1.55 -20.42
C LYS A 276 -19.63 -0.39 -19.74
N SER A 277 -18.96 0.75 -19.60
CA SER A 277 -19.48 1.96 -18.93
C SER A 277 -19.93 3.03 -19.95
N GLY A 278 -19.63 2.87 -21.24
CA GLY A 278 -20.16 3.65 -22.38
C GLY A 278 -21.25 2.86 -23.09
#